data_ac65888566689c2f0c6d56cc7a612e3c
#
_entry.id   ac65888566689c2f0c6d56cc7a612e3c
#
_cell.length_a   1.000
_cell.length_b   1.000
_cell.length_c   1.000
_cell.angle_alpha   90.00
_cell.angle_beta   90.00
_cell.angle_gamma   90.00
#
_symmetry.space_group_name_H-M   'P 1'
#
loop_
_entity.id
_entity.type
_entity.pdbx_description
1 polymer ?
#
loop_
_entity_poly.entity_id
_entity_poly.type
_entity_poly.pdbx_seq_one_letter_code
_entity_poly.pdbx_strand_id
1 'polypeptide(L)'
;HTVYIPSGTYYISKALVIYDHTTLILEDDTILQRHSRDALLKNGKKFGFYHGYQGNGHIKIKGGIFDMNGSKYPYNNTAMSIGHAEDIELIDITVLDVVGGHALDACGINGLYIKNCKFKGFFDVNGDRSFSEAIQLDIQVPGSFPKFGTTDGTITKNVVIEDCYFGNSNQPKMQAWNRAIGSHASRYNRFYENIHIRNNVFNGMNEYALTPLKSKTMFISNNTFINCNGGIRFLGVKDGKNAADVSTGQVQKTQAGDNLTVTGNHFEGEMKRDAIHVRSYNNVKHTNVFIAGNSFNHSTQRLHLEDISNLTFNQ
;
A
#
# COMPACT_ATOMS: atom_id res chain seq x y z
N HIS A 1 19.62 -5.43 16.89
CA HIS A 1 19.87 -6.90 16.87
C HIS A 1 19.73 -7.43 15.45
N THR A 2 20.64 -8.35 15.02
CA THR A 2 20.51 -9.04 13.75
C THR A 2 20.12 -10.50 13.99
N VAL A 3 19.05 -10.94 13.32
CA VAL A 3 18.57 -12.32 13.32
C VAL A 3 18.77 -12.89 11.93
N TYR A 4 19.46 -14.01 11.83
CA TYR A 4 19.72 -14.69 10.57
C TYR A 4 18.87 -15.96 10.48
N ILE A 5 18.14 -16.14 9.38
CA ILE A 5 17.31 -17.32 9.14
C ILE A 5 17.84 -18.00 7.88
N PRO A 6 18.47 -19.19 8.03
CA PRO A 6 19.02 -19.92 6.90
C PRO A 6 17.94 -20.52 6.01
N SER A 7 18.36 -20.99 4.85
CA SER A 7 17.52 -21.72 3.89
C SER A 7 16.67 -22.81 4.56
N GLY A 8 15.41 -22.89 4.13
CA GLY A 8 14.45 -23.87 4.61
C GLY A 8 13.03 -23.36 4.70
N THR A 9 12.09 -24.26 4.97
CA THR A 9 10.68 -23.92 5.18
C THR A 9 10.32 -23.98 6.66
N TYR A 10 9.88 -22.83 7.18
CA TYR A 10 9.49 -22.66 8.58
C TYR A 10 7.99 -22.46 8.68
N TYR A 11 7.31 -23.36 9.37
CA TYR A 11 5.86 -23.32 9.57
C TYR A 11 5.47 -22.41 10.72
N ILE A 12 4.75 -21.33 10.39
CA ILE A 12 4.40 -20.27 11.33
C ILE A 12 2.99 -20.51 11.87
N SER A 13 2.90 -20.98 13.10
CA SER A 13 1.64 -21.26 13.80
C SER A 13 1.07 -20.05 14.57
N LYS A 14 1.84 -18.97 14.70
CA LYS A 14 1.46 -17.71 15.34
C LYS A 14 2.32 -16.59 14.78
N ALA A 15 1.75 -15.39 14.62
CA ALA A 15 2.51 -14.26 14.09
C ALA A 15 3.81 -14.01 14.85
N LEU A 16 4.89 -13.86 14.12
CA LEU A 16 6.15 -13.38 14.64
C LEU A 16 6.00 -11.92 15.08
N VAL A 17 6.49 -11.58 16.26
CA VAL A 17 6.55 -10.19 16.72
C VAL A 17 7.99 -9.73 16.62
N ILE A 18 8.22 -8.74 15.75
CA ILE A 18 9.51 -8.09 15.58
C ILE A 18 9.55 -6.81 16.43
N TYR A 19 10.68 -6.61 17.10
CA TYR A 19 10.86 -5.49 18.02
C TYR A 19 11.78 -4.44 17.42
N ASP A 20 11.87 -3.34 18.13
CA ASP A 20 12.69 -2.19 17.78
C ASP A 20 14.15 -2.53 17.51
N HIS A 21 14.79 -1.82 16.58
CA HIS A 21 16.19 -2.00 16.18
C HIS A 21 16.56 -3.45 15.77
N THR A 22 15.64 -4.12 15.03
CA THR A 22 15.87 -5.49 14.57
C THR A 22 16.13 -5.53 13.07
N THR A 23 17.22 -6.18 12.67
CA THR A 23 17.47 -6.58 11.29
C THR A 23 17.20 -8.09 11.16
N LEU A 24 16.24 -8.45 10.31
CA LEU A 24 15.93 -9.83 9.97
C LEU A 24 16.49 -10.13 8.59
N ILE A 25 17.41 -11.08 8.49
CA ILE A 25 18.02 -11.50 7.21
C ILE A 25 17.61 -12.95 6.94
N LEU A 26 16.97 -13.17 5.81
CA LEU A 26 16.59 -14.49 5.32
C LEU A 26 17.38 -14.80 4.06
N GLU A 27 17.79 -16.03 3.87
CA GLU A 27 18.30 -16.47 2.57
C GLU A 27 17.17 -16.46 1.53
N ASP A 28 17.51 -16.29 0.25
CA ASP A 28 16.53 -16.03 -0.81
C ASP A 28 15.49 -17.14 -0.97
N ASP A 29 15.84 -18.38 -0.64
CA ASP A 29 14.97 -19.56 -0.66
C ASP A 29 14.34 -19.92 0.70
N THR A 30 14.57 -19.09 1.73
CA THR A 30 13.92 -19.24 3.03
C THR A 30 12.43 -18.94 2.91
N ILE A 31 11.59 -19.87 3.37
CA ILE A 31 10.13 -19.71 3.34
C ILE A 31 9.58 -19.66 4.76
N LEU A 32 8.98 -18.54 5.14
CA LEU A 32 8.11 -18.44 6.29
C LEU A 32 6.67 -18.71 5.84
N GLN A 33 6.16 -19.91 6.08
CA GLN A 33 4.86 -20.34 5.60
C GLN A 33 3.81 -20.33 6.71
N ARG A 34 2.69 -19.66 6.46
CA ARG A 34 1.57 -19.62 7.41
C ARG A 34 0.90 -20.98 7.60
N HIS A 35 0.79 -21.42 8.85
CA HIS A 35 0.04 -22.59 9.29
C HIS A 35 -0.95 -22.25 10.42
N SER A 36 -1.58 -21.08 10.33
CA SER A 36 -2.51 -20.57 11.33
C SER A 36 -3.56 -19.65 10.69
N ARG A 37 -4.44 -19.07 11.51
CA ARG A 37 -5.32 -17.97 11.10
C ARG A 37 -4.73 -16.58 11.37
N ASP A 38 -3.52 -16.50 11.93
CA ASP A 38 -2.87 -15.23 12.26
C ASP A 38 -2.09 -14.65 11.07
N ALA A 39 -1.57 -13.44 11.21
CA ALA A 39 -0.58 -12.85 10.32
C ALA A 39 0.74 -13.64 10.35
N LEU A 40 1.65 -13.37 9.43
CA LEU A 40 3.02 -13.88 9.52
C LEU A 40 3.87 -13.02 10.45
N LEU A 41 3.76 -11.69 10.34
CA LEU A 41 4.63 -10.77 11.08
C LEU A 41 3.87 -9.53 11.57
N LYS A 42 4.23 -9.03 12.75
CA LYS A 42 3.74 -7.77 13.32
C LYS A 42 4.90 -7.07 14.06
N ASN A 43 4.91 -5.73 14.05
CA ASN A 43 5.86 -4.98 14.91
C ASN A 43 5.25 -4.56 16.25
N GLY A 44 4.15 -5.17 16.67
CA GLY A 44 3.50 -4.84 17.94
C GLY A 44 2.62 -5.95 18.47
N LYS A 45 2.31 -5.88 19.75
CA LYS A 45 1.41 -6.79 20.47
C LYS A 45 0.03 -6.17 20.63
N LYS A 46 -1.02 -6.97 20.57
CA LYS A 46 -2.43 -6.53 20.61
C LYS A 46 -2.75 -5.57 21.78
N PHE A 47 -2.14 -5.76 22.93
CA PHE A 47 -2.36 -4.95 24.12
C PHE A 47 -1.20 -4.01 24.42
N GLY A 48 -0.25 -3.84 23.49
CA GLY A 48 0.83 -2.88 23.62
C GLY A 48 0.30 -1.45 23.38
N PHE A 49 0.78 -0.53 24.19
CA PHE A 49 0.48 0.89 24.01
C PHE A 49 1.51 1.50 23.06
N TYR A 50 1.07 1.81 21.86
CA TYR A 50 1.86 2.46 20.81
C TYR A 50 1.11 3.69 20.34
N HIS A 51 1.83 4.81 20.15
CA HIS A 51 1.26 6.06 19.67
C HIS A 51 2.28 6.84 18.85
N GLY A 52 1.82 7.74 17.99
CA GLY A 52 2.70 8.48 17.11
C GLY A 52 3.58 7.54 16.30
N TYR A 53 4.85 7.84 16.24
CA TYR A 53 5.89 6.99 15.63
C TYR A 53 6.77 6.27 16.66
N GLN A 54 6.29 6.15 17.90
CA GLN A 54 7.08 5.66 19.05
C GLN A 54 6.85 4.16 19.35
N GLY A 55 6.37 3.41 18.36
CA GLY A 55 6.30 1.96 18.45
C GLY A 55 7.63 1.29 18.07
N ASN A 56 7.61 -0.01 17.81
CA ASN A 56 8.80 -0.72 17.36
C ASN A 56 9.17 -0.30 15.94
N GLY A 57 10.24 0.41 15.78
CA GLY A 57 10.78 0.93 14.53
C GLY A 57 12.22 0.50 14.27
N HIS A 58 12.92 1.20 13.35
CA HIS A 58 14.28 0.87 12.93
C HIS A 58 14.43 -0.60 12.58
N ILE A 59 13.45 -1.11 11.83
CA ILE A 59 13.33 -2.52 11.45
C ILE A 59 13.71 -2.69 9.99
N LYS A 60 14.64 -3.62 9.74
CA LYS A 60 15.00 -4.03 8.40
C LYS A 60 14.69 -5.51 8.19
N ILE A 61 13.98 -5.83 7.12
CA ILE A 61 13.71 -7.21 6.68
C ILE A 61 14.29 -7.38 5.30
N LYS A 62 15.20 -8.34 5.13
CA LYS A 62 15.86 -8.60 3.86
C LYS A 62 15.78 -10.07 3.47
N GLY A 63 15.40 -10.32 2.21
CA GLY A 63 15.34 -11.66 1.62
C GLY A 63 14.15 -12.50 2.06
N GLY A 64 14.06 -13.70 1.50
CA GLY A 64 13.09 -14.73 1.85
C GLY A 64 11.69 -14.54 1.28
N ILE A 65 10.88 -15.55 1.53
CA ILE A 65 9.51 -15.69 1.04
C ILE A 65 8.56 -15.76 2.24
N PHE A 66 7.60 -14.86 2.28
CA PHE A 66 6.52 -14.78 3.25
C PHE A 66 5.24 -15.33 2.60
N ASP A 67 5.03 -16.63 2.75
CA ASP A 67 3.95 -17.37 2.11
C ASP A 67 2.73 -17.46 3.04
N MET A 68 1.64 -16.78 2.66
CA MET A 68 0.38 -16.86 3.39
C MET A 68 -0.37 -18.18 3.15
N ASN A 69 0.13 -19.03 2.23
CA ASN A 69 -0.41 -20.37 1.95
C ASN A 69 -1.94 -20.35 1.69
N GLY A 70 -2.38 -19.30 0.99
CA GLY A 70 -3.80 -18.94 0.89
C GLY A 70 -4.65 -19.98 0.15
N SER A 71 -4.08 -20.70 -0.81
CA SER A 71 -4.78 -21.79 -1.52
C SER A 71 -5.17 -22.95 -0.59
N LYS A 72 -4.39 -23.19 0.45
CA LYS A 72 -4.58 -24.24 1.44
C LYS A 72 -5.24 -23.76 2.73
N TYR A 73 -4.92 -22.52 3.15
CA TYR A 73 -5.49 -21.87 4.32
C TYR A 73 -6.24 -20.58 3.93
N PRO A 74 -7.46 -20.67 3.39
CA PRO A 74 -8.20 -19.52 2.86
C PRO A 74 -8.85 -18.67 3.97
N TYR A 75 -8.06 -18.26 4.94
CA TYR A 75 -8.50 -17.40 6.03
C TYR A 75 -8.04 -15.95 5.80
N ASN A 76 -8.99 -15.03 5.86
CA ASN A 76 -8.71 -13.60 5.73
C ASN A 76 -7.70 -13.15 6.78
N ASN A 77 -6.55 -12.70 6.35
CA ASN A 77 -5.60 -11.98 7.19
C ASN A 77 -4.54 -11.24 6.35
N THR A 78 -3.94 -10.24 6.94
CA THR A 78 -2.79 -9.51 6.43
C THR A 78 -1.51 -10.29 6.69
N ALA A 79 -0.55 -10.30 5.76
CA ALA A 79 0.71 -11.00 5.95
C ALA A 79 1.61 -10.26 6.95
N MET A 80 1.82 -8.96 6.73
CA MET A 80 2.64 -8.10 7.60
C MET A 80 1.83 -6.91 8.08
N SER A 81 1.78 -6.68 9.40
CA SER A 81 1.12 -5.52 9.99
C SER A 81 2.15 -4.68 10.74
N ILE A 82 2.45 -3.50 10.21
CA ILE A 82 3.46 -2.59 10.73
C ILE A 82 2.80 -1.24 11.00
N GLY A 83 2.89 -0.79 12.24
CA GLY A 83 2.25 0.46 12.65
C GLY A 83 3.01 1.20 13.74
N HIS A 84 2.75 2.51 13.87
CA HIS A 84 3.36 3.39 14.86
C HIS A 84 4.90 3.35 14.85
N ALA A 85 5.53 3.38 13.68
CA ALA A 85 6.95 3.11 13.55
C ALA A 85 7.71 4.21 12.81
N GLU A 86 9.02 4.22 13.04
CA GLU A 86 9.97 4.95 12.21
C GLU A 86 10.94 3.97 11.54
N ASP A 87 11.46 4.36 10.36
CA ASP A 87 12.55 3.68 9.64
C ASP A 87 12.30 2.17 9.45
N ILE A 88 11.38 1.86 8.57
CA ILE A 88 11.08 0.48 8.16
C ILE A 88 11.65 0.22 6.77
N GLU A 89 12.44 -0.84 6.64
CA GLU A 89 13.01 -1.29 5.37
C GLU A 89 12.55 -2.72 5.02
N LEU A 90 11.97 -2.91 3.85
CA LEU A 90 11.68 -4.22 3.25
C LEU A 90 12.45 -4.34 1.93
N ILE A 91 13.41 -5.24 1.87
CA ILE A 91 14.32 -5.36 0.72
C ILE A 91 14.38 -6.81 0.26
N ASP A 92 14.27 -7.03 -1.05
CA ASP A 92 14.43 -8.35 -1.70
C ASP A 92 13.45 -9.42 -1.18
N ILE A 93 12.32 -9.04 -0.58
CA ILE A 93 11.33 -10.01 -0.06
C ILE A 93 10.28 -10.39 -1.09
N THR A 94 9.72 -11.58 -0.95
CA THR A 94 8.53 -12.02 -1.69
C THR A 94 7.38 -12.29 -0.71
N VAL A 95 6.20 -11.69 -0.94
CA VAL A 95 4.96 -12.02 -0.22
C VAL A 95 4.02 -12.75 -1.15
N LEU A 96 3.54 -13.94 -0.74
CA LEU A 96 2.71 -14.81 -1.56
C LEU A 96 1.34 -15.06 -0.96
N ASP A 97 0.34 -15.17 -1.84
CA ASP A 97 -0.95 -15.86 -1.66
C ASP A 97 -1.76 -15.37 -0.47
N VAL A 98 -1.97 -14.07 -0.41
CA VAL A 98 -2.76 -13.41 0.63
C VAL A 98 -4.26 -13.63 0.39
N VAL A 99 -5.01 -13.88 1.45
CA VAL A 99 -6.47 -14.03 1.40
C VAL A 99 -7.13 -12.86 2.11
N GLY A 100 -7.89 -12.07 1.37
CA GLY A 100 -8.80 -11.02 1.86
C GLY A 100 -8.18 -9.85 2.64
N GLY A 101 -6.88 -9.93 2.96
CA GLY A 101 -6.11 -8.91 3.67
C GLY A 101 -5.15 -8.14 2.76
N HIS A 102 -4.04 -7.70 3.31
CA HIS A 102 -2.95 -7.01 2.63
C HIS A 102 -1.65 -7.82 2.73
N ALA A 103 -0.75 -7.66 1.78
CA ALA A 103 0.62 -8.14 1.94
C ALA A 103 1.33 -7.32 3.02
N LEU A 104 1.16 -6.01 2.98
CA LEU A 104 1.62 -5.08 4.02
C LEU A 104 0.50 -4.10 4.38
N ASP A 105 0.13 -4.07 5.63
CA ASP A 105 -0.68 -3.02 6.24
C ASP A 105 0.27 -2.08 6.99
N ALA A 106 0.55 -0.92 6.39
CA ALA A 106 1.49 0.08 6.86
C ALA A 106 0.71 1.32 7.34
N CYS A 107 0.60 1.47 8.65
CA CYS A 107 -0.27 2.47 9.22
C CYS A 107 0.44 3.33 10.27
N GLY A 108 0.55 4.63 10.02
CA GLY A 108 1.25 5.55 10.90
C GLY A 108 2.75 5.30 10.93
N ILE A 109 3.41 5.34 9.77
CA ILE A 109 4.86 5.11 9.62
C ILE A 109 5.54 6.39 9.11
N ASN A 110 6.66 6.74 9.69
CA ASN A 110 7.56 7.79 9.23
C ASN A 110 8.87 7.17 8.72
N GLY A 111 9.05 7.13 7.40
CA GLY A 111 10.17 6.43 6.78
C GLY A 111 9.85 4.97 6.49
N LEU A 112 9.33 4.70 5.29
CA LEU A 112 9.07 3.34 4.79
C LEU A 112 9.80 3.17 3.45
N TYR A 113 10.77 2.28 3.41
CA TYR A 113 11.52 1.95 2.21
C TYR A 113 11.26 0.51 1.78
N ILE A 114 10.69 0.33 0.59
CA ILE A 114 10.39 -0.98 0.01
C ILE A 114 11.08 -1.07 -1.34
N LYS A 115 12.02 -2.00 -1.48
CA LYS A 115 12.82 -2.15 -2.69
C LYS A 115 12.94 -3.58 -3.15
N ASN A 116 12.87 -3.77 -4.49
CA ASN A 116 13.06 -5.05 -5.17
C ASN A 116 12.22 -6.20 -4.58
N CYS A 117 10.98 -5.87 -4.17
CA CYS A 117 10.06 -6.81 -3.54
C CYS A 117 9.03 -7.35 -4.55
N LYS A 118 8.49 -8.54 -4.26
CA LYS A 118 7.44 -9.16 -5.08
C LYS A 118 6.20 -9.43 -4.24
N PHE A 119 5.06 -8.92 -4.69
CA PHE A 119 3.76 -9.09 -4.06
C PHE A 119 2.85 -9.87 -5.02
N LYS A 120 2.69 -11.17 -4.81
CA LYS A 120 2.06 -12.08 -5.79
C LYS A 120 0.96 -12.91 -5.17
N GLY A 121 -0.19 -12.96 -5.84
CA GLY A 121 -1.31 -13.80 -5.46
C GLY A 121 -2.21 -13.19 -4.38
N PHE A 122 -3.46 -13.01 -4.76
CA PHE A 122 -4.54 -12.56 -3.90
C PHE A 122 -5.78 -13.43 -4.11
N PHE A 123 -6.52 -13.69 -3.04
CA PHE A 123 -7.78 -14.41 -3.12
C PHE A 123 -8.85 -13.72 -2.27
N ASP A 124 -9.95 -13.36 -2.93
CA ASP A 124 -11.15 -12.83 -2.29
C ASP A 124 -12.19 -13.93 -2.17
N VAL A 125 -12.25 -14.58 -1.02
CA VAL A 125 -13.12 -15.75 -0.78
C VAL A 125 -14.60 -15.42 -0.95
N ASN A 126 -15.02 -14.23 -0.49
CA ASN A 126 -16.42 -13.84 -0.42
C ASN A 126 -16.84 -12.88 -1.53
N GLY A 127 -15.89 -12.36 -2.31
CA GLY A 127 -16.14 -11.33 -3.31
C GLY A 127 -16.42 -9.93 -2.72
N ASP A 128 -16.07 -9.71 -1.46
CA ASP A 128 -16.33 -8.47 -0.72
C ASP A 128 -15.08 -7.62 -0.47
N ARG A 129 -13.93 -8.03 -1.03
CA ARG A 129 -12.62 -7.41 -0.84
C ARG A 129 -12.05 -6.76 -2.10
N SER A 130 -12.90 -6.31 -3.00
CA SER A 130 -12.49 -5.65 -4.26
C SER A 130 -11.61 -4.40 -4.05
N PHE A 131 -11.60 -3.84 -2.87
CA PHE A 131 -10.80 -2.67 -2.48
C PHE A 131 -9.47 -3.01 -1.80
N SER A 132 -9.13 -4.29 -1.60
CA SER A 132 -7.86 -4.66 -0.95
C SER A 132 -6.66 -4.34 -1.82
N GLU A 133 -5.70 -3.66 -1.21
CA GLU A 133 -4.38 -3.37 -1.75
C GLU A 133 -3.35 -4.40 -1.30
N ALA A 134 -2.30 -4.63 -2.12
CA ALA A 134 -1.12 -5.35 -1.66
C ALA A 134 -0.40 -4.57 -0.56
N ILE A 135 -0.18 -3.28 -0.76
CA ILE A 135 0.37 -2.37 0.26
C ILE A 135 -0.68 -1.32 0.59
N GLN A 136 -1.19 -1.37 1.80
CA GLN A 136 -2.04 -0.32 2.36
C GLN A 136 -1.16 0.69 3.10
N LEU A 137 -1.20 1.94 2.65
CA LEU A 137 -0.59 3.08 3.34
C LEU A 137 -1.72 3.83 4.05
N ASP A 138 -1.79 3.75 5.37
CA ASP A 138 -2.96 4.30 6.04
C ASP A 138 -2.62 5.17 7.26
N ILE A 139 -3.63 5.73 7.86
CA ILE A 139 -3.62 6.61 9.02
C ILE A 139 -4.20 5.86 10.23
N GLN A 140 -3.64 6.06 11.42
CA GLN A 140 -4.11 5.46 12.66
C GLN A 140 -5.45 6.03 13.10
N VAL A 141 -6.53 5.42 12.62
CA VAL A 141 -7.91 5.79 12.99
C VAL A 141 -8.76 4.55 13.23
N PRO A 142 -9.91 4.68 13.91
CA PRO A 142 -10.78 3.54 14.16
C PRO A 142 -11.13 2.77 12.88
N GLY A 143 -10.77 1.49 12.84
CA GLY A 143 -11.04 0.57 11.75
C GLY A 143 -10.01 0.51 10.62
N SER A 144 -9.02 1.42 10.56
CA SER A 144 -7.94 1.34 9.56
C SER A 144 -6.87 0.31 9.93
N PHE A 145 -6.49 0.26 11.20
CA PHE A 145 -5.47 -0.66 11.68
C PHE A 145 -5.91 -1.33 13.00
N PRO A 146 -6.78 -2.34 12.97
CA PRO A 146 -7.34 -2.96 14.17
C PRO A 146 -6.39 -4.01 14.78
N LYS A 147 -5.08 -3.79 14.76
CA LYS A 147 -4.08 -4.77 15.19
C LYS A 147 -3.51 -4.47 16.56
N PHE A 148 -3.06 -3.27 16.78
CA PHE A 148 -2.47 -2.76 18.03
C PHE A 148 -2.32 -1.24 17.98
N GLY A 149 -2.00 -0.63 19.11
CA GLY A 149 -1.73 0.82 19.22
C GLY A 149 -2.98 1.69 19.30
N THR A 150 -2.75 2.99 19.38
CA THR A 150 -3.80 4.01 19.50
C THR A 150 -4.31 4.47 18.14
N THR A 151 -5.54 5.00 18.11
CA THR A 151 -6.13 5.59 16.90
C THR A 151 -5.99 7.13 16.93
N ASP A 152 -4.77 7.59 17.06
CA ASP A 152 -4.41 9.00 17.33
C ASP A 152 -4.28 9.89 16.09
N GLY A 153 -4.58 9.34 14.91
CA GLY A 153 -4.49 10.08 13.66
C GLY A 153 -3.07 10.22 13.12
N THR A 154 -2.13 9.38 13.57
CA THR A 154 -0.77 9.35 13.02
C THR A 154 -0.80 8.92 11.56
N ILE A 155 -0.21 9.74 10.69
CA ILE A 155 -0.17 9.51 9.24
C ILE A 155 1.02 8.63 8.83
N THR A 156 0.92 8.01 7.66
CA THR A 156 2.09 7.42 6.97
C THR A 156 2.71 8.45 6.05
N LYS A 157 4.02 8.67 6.15
CA LYS A 157 4.81 9.65 5.38
C LYS A 157 6.23 9.20 5.13
N ASN A 158 6.94 9.92 4.22
CA ASN A 158 8.32 9.62 3.83
C ASN A 158 8.46 8.17 3.33
N VAL A 159 7.70 7.85 2.27
CA VAL A 159 7.60 6.50 1.69
C VAL A 159 8.31 6.44 0.35
N VAL A 160 9.12 5.41 0.15
CA VAL A 160 9.68 5.05 -1.16
C VAL A 160 9.36 3.59 -1.45
N ILE A 161 8.70 3.34 -2.58
CA ILE A 161 8.41 1.98 -3.10
C ILE A 161 8.98 1.92 -4.51
N GLU A 162 10.04 1.13 -4.68
CA GLU A 162 10.77 1.08 -5.95
C GLU A 162 11.19 -0.33 -6.36
N ASP A 163 11.32 -0.53 -7.67
CA ASP A 163 11.82 -1.76 -8.28
C ASP A 163 11.00 -3.02 -7.88
N CYS A 164 9.72 -2.84 -7.53
CA CYS A 164 8.85 -3.90 -7.05
C CYS A 164 7.94 -4.47 -8.16
N TYR A 165 7.51 -5.71 -7.97
CA TYR A 165 6.55 -6.39 -8.84
C TYR A 165 5.27 -6.74 -8.09
N PHE A 166 4.13 -6.43 -8.69
CA PHE A 166 2.80 -6.76 -8.20
C PHE A 166 2.06 -7.58 -9.25
N GLY A 167 1.52 -8.75 -8.88
CA GLY A 167 0.84 -9.60 -9.86
C GLY A 167 0.25 -10.88 -9.30
N ASN A 168 0.01 -11.83 -10.18
CA ASN A 168 -0.49 -13.17 -9.82
C ASN A 168 0.67 -14.10 -9.41
N SER A 169 0.43 -15.00 -8.48
CA SER A 169 1.34 -16.10 -8.13
C SER A 169 1.19 -17.33 -9.03
N ASN A 170 0.08 -17.41 -9.77
CA ASN A 170 -0.35 -18.56 -10.56
C ASN A 170 -0.60 -19.84 -9.74
N GLN A 171 -0.73 -19.70 -8.41
CA GLN A 171 -1.17 -20.80 -7.58
C GLN A 171 -2.70 -21.01 -7.71
N PRO A 172 -3.22 -22.23 -7.45
CA PRO A 172 -4.65 -22.49 -7.52
C PRO A 172 -5.47 -21.50 -6.67
N LYS A 173 -6.55 -20.97 -7.25
CA LYS A 173 -7.45 -19.96 -6.67
C LYS A 173 -6.87 -18.53 -6.56
N MET A 174 -5.57 -18.36 -6.77
CA MET A 174 -4.96 -17.04 -6.70
C MET A 174 -5.17 -16.25 -7.99
N GLN A 175 -5.31 -14.96 -7.85
CA GLN A 175 -5.38 -13.98 -8.93
C GLN A 175 -4.38 -12.84 -8.67
N ALA A 176 -4.26 -11.92 -9.61
CA ALA A 176 -3.56 -10.68 -9.35
C ALA A 176 -4.33 -9.86 -8.29
N TRP A 177 -3.66 -8.92 -7.66
CA TRP A 177 -4.27 -8.03 -6.69
C TRP A 177 -5.38 -7.17 -7.32
N ASN A 178 -6.37 -6.79 -6.52
CA ASN A 178 -7.34 -5.80 -6.97
C ASN A 178 -6.68 -4.44 -7.12
N ARG A 179 -5.88 -4.04 -6.12
CA ARG A 179 -5.06 -2.83 -6.12
C ARG A 179 -3.66 -3.16 -5.63
N ALA A 180 -2.67 -2.43 -6.09
CA ALA A 180 -1.30 -2.64 -5.63
C ALA A 180 -0.97 -1.78 -4.41
N ILE A 181 -1.13 -0.46 -4.52
CA ILE A 181 -0.79 0.49 -3.45
C ILE A 181 -1.93 1.50 -3.28
N GLY A 182 -2.37 1.71 -2.06
CA GLY A 182 -3.44 2.68 -1.82
C GLY A 182 -3.68 3.02 -0.36
N SER A 183 -4.70 3.85 -0.14
CA SER A 183 -5.14 4.32 1.16
C SER A 183 -6.66 4.27 1.26
N HIS A 184 -7.19 3.89 2.40
CA HIS A 184 -8.64 3.82 2.64
C HIS A 184 -9.14 4.90 3.58
N ALA A 185 -8.35 5.28 4.56
CA ALA A 185 -8.76 6.19 5.62
C ALA A 185 -8.13 7.57 5.44
N SER A 186 -8.79 8.55 5.99
CA SER A 186 -8.28 9.92 6.09
C SER A 186 -8.92 10.62 7.29
N ARG A 187 -8.36 11.78 7.66
CA ARG A 187 -8.91 12.71 8.65
C ARG A 187 -8.65 14.15 8.21
N TYR A 188 -9.45 15.06 8.72
CA TYR A 188 -9.28 16.48 8.47
C TYR A 188 -7.87 16.95 8.87
N ASN A 189 -7.23 17.75 8.01
CA ASN A 189 -5.86 18.25 8.15
C ASN A 189 -4.77 17.17 8.38
N ARG A 190 -5.06 15.92 8.01
CA ARG A 190 -4.07 14.84 7.96
C ARG A 190 -3.85 14.45 6.50
N PHE A 191 -2.61 14.54 6.04
CA PHE A 191 -2.21 14.25 4.67
C PHE A 191 -1.15 13.16 4.66
N TYR A 192 -1.21 12.26 3.70
CA TYR A 192 -0.05 11.43 3.37
C TYR A 192 1.00 12.34 2.72
N GLU A 193 2.25 12.24 3.13
CA GLU A 193 3.26 13.22 2.74
C GLU A 193 4.53 12.55 2.23
N ASN A 194 5.14 13.15 1.19
CA ASN A 194 6.43 12.74 0.65
C ASN A 194 6.47 11.25 0.28
N ILE A 195 5.68 10.88 -0.74
CA ILE A 195 5.52 9.49 -1.20
C ILE A 195 6.08 9.36 -2.61
N HIS A 196 6.99 8.42 -2.81
CA HIS A 196 7.62 8.09 -4.09
C HIS A 196 7.29 6.65 -4.48
N ILE A 197 6.62 6.48 -5.62
CA ILE A 197 6.30 5.17 -6.21
C ILE A 197 6.95 5.15 -7.59
N ARG A 198 8.05 4.40 -7.74
CA ARG A 198 8.84 4.46 -8.97
C ARG A 198 9.42 3.12 -9.42
N ASN A 199 9.61 2.96 -10.73
CA ASN A 199 10.21 1.79 -11.36
C ASN A 199 9.52 0.46 -11.01
N ASN A 200 8.23 0.48 -10.64
CA ASN A 200 7.50 -0.72 -10.29
C ASN A 200 6.76 -1.30 -11.50
N VAL A 201 6.48 -2.59 -11.45
CA VAL A 201 5.64 -3.30 -12.43
C VAL A 201 4.36 -3.74 -11.76
N PHE A 202 3.23 -3.26 -12.27
CA PHE A 202 1.88 -3.66 -11.88
C PHE A 202 1.27 -4.49 -12.99
N ASN A 203 0.97 -5.78 -12.73
CA ASN A 203 0.50 -6.70 -13.76
C ASN A 203 -0.83 -7.34 -13.38
N GLY A 204 -1.88 -7.00 -14.15
CA GLY A 204 -3.20 -7.61 -14.03
C GLY A 204 -4.06 -7.12 -12.87
N MET A 205 -3.86 -5.87 -12.40
CA MET A 205 -4.69 -5.32 -11.32
C MET A 205 -6.17 -5.21 -11.74
N ASN A 206 -7.08 -5.74 -10.92
CA ASN A 206 -8.51 -5.82 -11.26
C ASN A 206 -9.28 -4.50 -11.06
N GLU A 207 -8.70 -3.55 -10.33
CA GLU A 207 -9.19 -2.20 -10.11
C GLU A 207 -8.15 -1.19 -10.60
N TYR A 208 -8.06 -0.01 -10.01
CA TYR A 208 -6.91 0.87 -10.21
C TYR A 208 -5.69 0.30 -9.48
N ALA A 209 -4.55 0.23 -10.15
CA ALA A 209 -3.32 -0.26 -9.50
C ALA A 209 -2.90 0.63 -8.33
N LEU A 210 -2.98 1.95 -8.49
CA LEU A 210 -2.67 2.93 -7.45
C LEU A 210 -3.92 3.71 -7.05
N THR A 211 -4.22 3.76 -5.75
CA THR A 211 -5.40 4.44 -5.19
C THR A 211 -5.08 5.34 -4.00
N PRO A 212 -4.13 6.26 -4.11
CA PRO A 212 -3.85 7.20 -3.04
C PRO A 212 -5.01 8.18 -2.82
N LEU A 213 -5.21 8.56 -1.57
CA LEU A 213 -6.07 9.66 -1.17
C LEU A 213 -5.24 10.93 -1.02
N LYS A 214 -5.91 12.05 -0.83
CA LYS A 214 -5.29 13.37 -0.66
C LYS A 214 -3.92 13.31 0.01
N SER A 215 -2.90 13.65 -0.70
CA SER A 215 -1.52 13.68 -0.20
C SER A 215 -0.88 15.02 -0.52
N LYS A 216 0.26 15.29 0.13
CA LYS A 216 1.15 16.40 -0.19
C LYS A 216 2.48 15.84 -0.66
N THR A 217 2.94 16.29 -1.83
CA THR A 217 4.21 15.85 -2.41
C THR A 217 4.22 14.35 -2.68
N MET A 218 3.57 13.96 -3.78
CA MET A 218 3.55 12.59 -4.27
C MET A 218 4.16 12.51 -5.67
N PHE A 219 5.10 11.57 -5.84
CA PHE A 219 5.75 11.27 -7.11
C PHE A 219 5.43 9.84 -7.55
N ILE A 220 4.84 9.69 -8.73
CA ILE A 220 4.55 8.41 -9.36
C ILE A 220 5.29 8.41 -10.70
N SER A 221 6.44 7.72 -10.80
CA SER A 221 7.31 7.85 -11.96
C SER A 221 7.91 6.54 -12.45
N ASN A 222 8.04 6.42 -13.77
CA ASN A 222 8.69 5.30 -14.44
C ASN A 222 8.13 3.92 -14.06
N ASN A 223 6.85 3.85 -13.73
CA ASN A 223 6.19 2.58 -13.46
C ASN A 223 5.58 2.00 -14.73
N THR A 224 5.48 0.68 -14.80
CA THR A 224 4.84 -0.04 -15.91
C THR A 224 3.54 -0.70 -15.42
N PHE A 225 2.44 -0.41 -16.09
CA PHE A 225 1.12 -0.99 -15.83
C PHE A 225 0.76 -1.91 -16.98
N ILE A 226 0.71 -3.21 -16.74
CA ILE A 226 0.47 -4.25 -17.76
C ILE A 226 -0.90 -4.89 -17.50
N ASN A 227 -1.81 -4.82 -18.47
CA ASN A 227 -3.13 -5.45 -18.40
C ASN A 227 -3.90 -5.11 -17.10
N CYS A 228 -3.71 -3.91 -16.57
CA CYS A 228 -4.47 -3.41 -15.42
C CYS A 228 -5.81 -2.83 -15.88
N ASN A 229 -6.88 -3.03 -15.11
CA ASN A 229 -8.18 -2.44 -15.43
C ASN A 229 -8.18 -0.90 -15.31
N GLY A 230 -7.32 -0.35 -14.46
CA GLY A 230 -7.07 1.09 -14.32
C GLY A 230 -5.65 1.34 -13.79
N GLY A 231 -5.09 2.49 -14.06
CA GLY A 231 -3.73 2.83 -13.64
C GLY A 231 -3.70 3.53 -12.28
N ILE A 232 -3.76 4.84 -12.30
CA ILE A 232 -3.60 5.71 -11.13
C ILE A 232 -4.93 6.41 -10.86
N ARG A 233 -5.43 6.35 -9.62
CA ARG A 233 -6.59 7.12 -9.18
C ARG A 233 -6.25 7.93 -7.93
N PHE A 234 -6.05 9.22 -8.10
CA PHE A 234 -5.77 10.17 -7.02
C PHE A 234 -7.03 10.95 -6.66
N LEU A 235 -7.53 10.78 -5.44
CA LEU A 235 -8.77 11.40 -5.00
C LEU A 235 -8.56 12.39 -3.85
N GLY A 236 -9.32 13.47 -3.88
CA GLY A 236 -9.62 14.26 -2.70
C GLY A 236 -10.47 13.48 -1.69
N VAL A 237 -10.76 14.06 -0.57
CA VAL A 237 -11.60 13.47 0.48
C VAL A 237 -12.83 14.34 0.67
N LYS A 238 -13.99 13.75 0.40
CA LYS A 238 -15.29 14.39 0.58
C LYS A 238 -15.61 14.60 2.06
N ASP A 239 -16.43 15.60 2.35
CA ASP A 239 -17.08 15.81 3.64
C ASP A 239 -17.83 14.53 4.08
N GLY A 240 -17.39 13.95 5.17
CA GLY A 240 -17.85 12.66 5.68
C GLY A 240 -16.89 12.08 6.71
N LYS A 241 -17.01 10.82 7.02
CA LYS A 241 -16.19 10.12 8.02
C LYS A 241 -14.68 10.34 7.83
N ASN A 242 -14.22 10.35 6.58
CA ASN A 242 -12.81 10.57 6.24
C ASN A 242 -12.35 12.03 6.32
N ALA A 243 -13.27 12.97 6.50
CA ALA A 243 -12.99 14.38 6.77
C ALA A 243 -13.29 14.75 8.25
N ALA A 244 -13.45 13.79 9.13
CA ALA A 244 -13.64 14.07 10.55
C ALA A 244 -12.32 14.56 11.19
N ASP A 245 -12.44 15.48 12.13
CA ASP A 245 -11.32 15.90 12.98
C ASP A 245 -10.94 14.77 13.94
N VAL A 246 -9.64 14.56 14.15
CA VAL A 246 -9.13 13.44 14.98
C VAL A 246 -9.55 13.59 16.44
N SER A 247 -9.53 14.81 16.97
CA SER A 247 -9.74 15.06 18.40
C SER A 247 -11.22 15.13 18.79
N THR A 248 -12.04 15.69 17.91
CA THR A 248 -13.47 15.92 18.20
C THR A 248 -14.40 14.90 17.54
N GLY A 249 -13.94 14.19 16.50
CA GLY A 249 -14.77 13.33 15.66
C GLY A 249 -15.74 14.07 14.75
N GLN A 250 -15.81 15.39 14.81
CA GLN A 250 -16.73 16.19 14.01
C GLN A 250 -16.31 16.22 12.54
N VAL A 251 -17.27 15.97 11.66
CA VAL A 251 -17.06 16.05 10.21
C VAL A 251 -16.77 17.50 9.82
N GLN A 252 -15.70 17.68 9.09
CA GLN A 252 -15.24 18.96 8.56
C GLN A 252 -15.46 19.01 7.05
N LYS A 253 -14.98 20.07 6.40
CA LYS A 253 -15.11 20.27 4.96
C LYS A 253 -14.23 19.31 4.14
N THR A 254 -14.60 19.15 2.87
CA THR A 254 -13.80 18.50 1.83
C THR A 254 -12.37 19.03 1.79
N GLN A 255 -11.43 18.15 1.51
CA GLN A 255 -10.02 18.49 1.31
C GLN A 255 -9.45 17.78 0.08
N ALA A 256 -8.60 18.47 -0.65
CA ALA A 256 -7.86 17.94 -1.79
C ALA A 256 -6.37 17.81 -1.47
N GLY A 257 -5.62 17.13 -2.31
CA GLY A 257 -4.17 17.00 -2.21
C GLY A 257 -3.44 18.16 -2.91
N ASP A 258 -2.12 18.17 -2.75
CA ASP A 258 -1.22 19.13 -3.32
C ASP A 258 0.07 18.47 -3.83
N ASN A 259 0.66 19.00 -4.89
CA ASN A 259 1.98 18.59 -5.39
C ASN A 259 2.02 17.12 -5.87
N LEU A 260 1.13 16.76 -6.81
CA LEU A 260 1.14 15.46 -7.47
C LEU A 260 1.97 15.53 -8.77
N THR A 261 2.97 14.65 -8.90
CA THR A 261 3.77 14.47 -10.12
C THR A 261 3.59 13.04 -10.65
N VAL A 262 3.16 12.91 -11.90
CA VAL A 262 2.98 11.63 -12.61
C VAL A 262 3.78 11.67 -13.92
N THR A 263 4.93 11.01 -13.96
CA THR A 263 5.86 11.17 -15.08
C THR A 263 6.49 9.86 -15.53
N GLY A 264 6.70 9.71 -16.85
CA GLY A 264 7.44 8.60 -17.43
C GLY A 264 6.82 7.22 -17.20
N ASN A 265 5.55 7.16 -16.80
CA ASN A 265 4.88 5.87 -16.61
C ASN A 265 4.44 5.28 -17.94
N HIS A 266 4.47 3.97 -18.03
CA HIS A 266 4.10 3.20 -19.21
C HIS A 266 2.84 2.38 -18.93
N PHE A 267 1.79 2.60 -19.72
CA PHE A 267 0.53 1.87 -19.66
C PHE A 267 0.39 0.96 -20.87
N GLU A 268 0.28 -0.35 -20.63
CA GLU A 268 0.25 -1.38 -21.66
C GLU A 268 -1.00 -2.26 -21.54
N GLY A 269 -1.63 -2.54 -22.66
CA GLY A 269 -2.84 -3.36 -22.74
C GLY A 269 -4.13 -2.56 -22.58
N GLU A 270 -5.25 -3.24 -22.71
CA GLU A 270 -6.58 -2.62 -22.63
C GLU A 270 -6.96 -2.30 -21.18
N MET A 271 -7.31 -1.04 -20.92
CA MET A 271 -7.82 -0.61 -19.62
C MET A 271 -9.34 -0.39 -19.69
N LYS A 272 -10.07 -0.95 -18.77
CA LYS A 272 -11.52 -0.74 -18.62
C LYS A 272 -11.86 0.58 -17.94
N ARG A 273 -10.91 1.12 -17.16
CA ARG A 273 -11.00 2.38 -16.43
C ARG A 273 -9.94 3.37 -16.94
N ASP A 274 -9.85 4.53 -16.33
CA ASP A 274 -8.86 5.55 -16.71
C ASP A 274 -7.44 5.09 -16.41
N ALA A 275 -6.50 5.42 -17.29
CA ALA A 275 -5.08 5.23 -17.01
C ALA A 275 -4.61 6.19 -15.90
N ILE A 276 -5.07 7.44 -15.94
CA ILE A 276 -4.83 8.44 -14.89
C ILE A 276 -6.15 9.15 -14.59
N HIS A 277 -6.61 9.02 -13.36
CA HIS A 277 -7.81 9.64 -12.82
C HIS A 277 -7.45 10.53 -11.63
N VAL A 278 -7.61 11.83 -11.79
CA VAL A 278 -7.42 12.83 -10.72
C VAL A 278 -8.72 13.57 -10.51
N ARG A 279 -9.29 13.48 -9.32
CA ARG A 279 -10.56 14.13 -9.00
C ARG A 279 -10.63 14.51 -7.52
N SER A 280 -11.28 15.63 -7.24
CA SER A 280 -11.67 16.02 -5.90
C SER A 280 -13.20 16.16 -5.80
N TYR A 281 -13.70 16.88 -4.83
CA TYR A 281 -15.12 16.99 -4.53
C TYR A 281 -15.50 18.41 -4.09
N ASN A 282 -16.79 18.78 -4.23
CA ASN A 282 -17.36 20.01 -3.70
C ASN A 282 -16.58 21.27 -4.13
N ASN A 283 -16.08 21.32 -5.37
CA ASN A 283 -15.28 22.41 -5.92
C ASN A 283 -13.97 22.70 -5.16
N VAL A 284 -13.54 21.82 -4.28
CA VAL A 284 -12.22 21.91 -3.62
C VAL A 284 -11.19 21.23 -4.52
N LYS A 285 -10.26 22.00 -5.08
CA LYS A 285 -9.36 21.55 -6.13
C LYS A 285 -8.05 20.99 -5.58
N HIS A 286 -7.53 19.96 -6.24
CA HIS A 286 -6.12 19.61 -6.14
C HIS A 286 -5.27 20.76 -6.69
N THR A 287 -4.13 21.00 -6.06
CA THR A 287 -3.20 22.05 -6.49
C THR A 287 -1.90 21.45 -7.01
N ASN A 288 -1.25 22.14 -7.95
CA ASN A 288 0.08 21.77 -8.46
C ASN A 288 0.15 20.32 -8.96
N VAL A 289 -0.62 19.98 -9.96
CA VAL A 289 -0.61 18.67 -10.62
C VAL A 289 0.23 18.73 -11.88
N PHE A 290 1.29 17.91 -11.95
CA PHE A 290 2.19 17.79 -13.07
C PHE A 290 2.11 16.38 -13.67
N ILE A 291 1.72 16.27 -14.94
CA ILE A 291 1.59 15.00 -15.67
C ILE A 291 2.36 15.15 -16.98
N ALA A 292 3.45 14.39 -17.16
CA ALA A 292 4.28 14.52 -18.36
C ALA A 292 5.00 13.22 -18.75
N GLY A 293 5.24 13.04 -20.05
CA GLY A 293 6.06 11.95 -20.57
C GLY A 293 5.56 10.55 -20.29
N ASN A 294 4.25 10.40 -20.03
CA ASN A 294 3.65 9.07 -19.85
C ASN A 294 3.28 8.49 -21.23
N SER A 295 3.45 7.18 -21.42
CA SER A 295 3.14 6.50 -22.67
C SER A 295 2.00 5.49 -22.52
N PHE A 296 1.19 5.34 -23.60
CA PHE A 296 -0.01 4.54 -23.60
C PHE A 296 0.01 3.60 -24.82
N ASN A 297 0.48 2.36 -24.65
CA ASN A 297 0.56 1.36 -25.71
C ASN A 297 -0.65 0.45 -25.66
N HIS A 298 -1.41 0.44 -26.77
CA HIS A 298 -2.65 -0.35 -26.91
C HIS A 298 -3.74 -0.03 -25.88
N SER A 299 -3.55 0.99 -25.07
CA SER A 299 -4.62 1.54 -24.24
C SER A 299 -5.25 2.73 -24.96
N THR A 300 -6.56 2.80 -24.98
CA THR A 300 -7.21 4.07 -25.24
C THR A 300 -6.76 5.02 -24.15
N GLN A 301 -6.08 6.10 -24.51
CA GLN A 301 -5.67 7.14 -23.56
C GLN A 301 -6.91 7.63 -22.81
N ARG A 302 -7.09 7.12 -21.59
CA ARG A 302 -8.20 7.52 -20.74
C ARG A 302 -7.63 8.36 -19.61
N LEU A 303 -7.80 9.65 -19.77
CA LEU A 303 -7.46 10.61 -18.73
C LEU A 303 -8.74 11.23 -18.20
N HIS A 304 -8.93 11.18 -16.89
CA HIS A 304 -9.97 11.89 -16.18
C HIS A 304 -9.32 12.88 -15.23
N LEU A 305 -9.31 14.16 -15.62
CA LEU A 305 -8.64 15.23 -14.89
C LEU A 305 -9.69 16.28 -14.51
N GLU A 306 -10.12 16.27 -13.28
CA GLU A 306 -11.22 17.07 -12.75
C GLU A 306 -10.85 17.73 -11.43
N ASP A 307 -11.38 18.89 -11.13
CA ASP A 307 -11.12 19.63 -9.88
C ASP A 307 -9.62 19.87 -9.62
N ILE A 308 -8.92 20.41 -10.60
CA ILE A 308 -7.50 20.72 -10.51
C ILE A 308 -7.28 22.22 -10.71
N SER A 309 -6.39 22.81 -9.94
CA SER A 309 -5.78 24.10 -10.20
C SER A 309 -4.28 23.93 -10.40
N ASN A 310 -3.69 24.74 -11.28
CA ASN A 310 -2.29 24.65 -11.68
C ASN A 310 -1.94 23.26 -12.26
N LEU A 311 -2.65 22.86 -13.29
CA LEU A 311 -2.34 21.66 -14.06
C LEU A 311 -1.28 21.98 -15.11
N THR A 312 -0.17 21.23 -15.08
CA THR A 312 0.77 21.15 -16.21
C THR A 312 0.65 19.76 -16.81
N PHE A 313 0.29 19.73 -18.10
CA PHE A 313 0.13 18.49 -18.85
C PHE A 313 0.96 18.55 -20.13
N ASN A 314 1.95 17.65 -20.25
CA ASN A 314 2.82 17.50 -21.42
C ASN A 314 2.84 16.02 -21.84
N GLN A 315 2.52 15.73 -23.09
CA GLN A 315 2.65 14.38 -23.68
C GLN A 315 4.04 14.17 -24.24
#